data_d4ee6cd66cb0f2b477d2e622079af542
#
_entry.id   d4ee6cd66cb0f2b477d2e622079af542
#
_cell.length_a   1.000
_cell.length_b   1.000
_cell.length_c   1.000
_cell.angle_alpha   90.00
_cell.angle_beta   90.00
_cell.angle_gamma   90.00
#
_symmetry.space_group_name_H-M   'P 1'
#
loop_
_entity.id
_entity.type
_entity.pdbx_description
1 polymer ?
#
loop_
_entity_poly.entity_id
_entity_poly.type
_entity_poly.pdbx_seq_one_letter_code
_entity_poly.pdbx_strand_id
1 'polypeptide(L)'
;LPLKDINKIRGRHEVVAYLKENSEELNQIQYQIKQISDLERLISKVATGKVSPREVIHLKDSLDAIIPIKILALQSKNEALKTIGDSLHACELLREKIGSTLNPDAPVAINKGNAIAVGVNAELDELRTISSTGKGYLDALEKRESEATGIPSLKISFNNVFGYYIEVRNTHKDKVPTEWIRKQTLVNAERYITEELKEYESKILGAEDKISQLESMLYEQLVNWMATYIKPVQLNANLIAQIDCLQSFAQMAIENKYVQPEIDDTFDLEIKEGRHPVIEKQLPVGTPYISNDVFLDRETQQLIMITGPNMSGKSAILRQTALIVLLAQMGSFVPAENVRMGVVDKIFTRVGASDNISMGESTFMVEMNETASILNNISDRSLVLLDEIGRGTSTYDGISIAWAIAEYLHEHPSKAKTLFATHYHELNEMEAIFNRVQNFNVSVKELKDTVLFIRKLVKGGSEHSFGIHVAKMAGMPQTVIQKAQKILKKLEKDHSGEALNGIKDEKDELQLSFFNLDDPLLEDIKQEIMNIDINTL
;
A
#
# COMPACT_ATOMS: atom_id res chain seq x y z
N LEU A 1 0.91 -10.96 1.83
CA LEU A 1 -0.31 -11.37 1.14
C LEU A 1 -1.16 -12.29 2.03
N PRO A 2 -2.52 -12.25 1.92
CA PRO A 2 -3.40 -13.20 2.60
C PRO A 2 -3.11 -14.65 2.17
N LEU A 3 -3.26 -15.57 3.09
CA LEU A 3 -3.03 -17.01 2.88
C LEU A 3 -4.35 -17.77 2.96
N LYS A 4 -4.35 -18.98 2.36
CA LYS A 4 -5.45 -19.94 2.46
C LYS A 4 -5.08 -21.19 3.27
N ASP A 5 -3.80 -21.41 3.52
CA ASP A 5 -3.29 -22.52 4.32
C ASP A 5 -3.40 -22.18 5.81
N ILE A 6 -4.25 -22.92 6.52
CA ILE A 6 -4.55 -22.72 7.94
C ILE A 6 -3.28 -22.79 8.80
N ASN A 7 -2.40 -23.76 8.53
CA ASN A 7 -1.19 -23.95 9.32
C ASN A 7 -0.22 -22.77 9.15
N LYS A 8 -0.10 -22.25 7.92
CA LYS A 8 0.72 -21.08 7.66
C LYS A 8 0.14 -19.80 8.28
N ILE A 9 -1.19 -19.66 8.29
CA ILE A 9 -1.87 -18.52 8.94
C ILE A 9 -1.62 -18.60 10.45
N ARG A 10 -1.87 -19.77 11.07
CA ARG A 10 -1.64 -19.99 12.50
C ARG A 10 -0.20 -19.76 12.90
N GLY A 11 0.77 -20.26 12.12
CA GLY A 11 2.18 -20.00 12.37
C GLY A 11 2.54 -18.51 12.38
N ARG A 12 1.92 -17.70 11.50
CA ARG A 12 2.08 -16.23 11.55
C ARG A 12 1.46 -15.64 12.81
N HIS A 13 0.25 -16.07 13.20
CA HIS A 13 -0.40 -15.60 14.44
C HIS A 13 0.43 -15.96 15.68
N GLU A 14 1.04 -17.15 15.72
CA GLU A 14 1.92 -17.57 16.81
C GLU A 14 3.16 -16.68 16.94
N VAL A 15 3.77 -16.29 15.81
CA VAL A 15 4.89 -15.34 15.81
C VAL A 15 4.43 -13.96 16.32
N VAL A 16 3.29 -13.47 15.85
CA VAL A 16 2.73 -12.19 16.30
C VAL A 16 2.40 -12.23 17.80
N ALA A 17 1.81 -13.32 18.30
CA ALA A 17 1.54 -13.53 19.72
C ALA A 17 2.83 -13.50 20.54
N TYR A 18 3.83 -14.26 20.09
CA TYR A 18 5.13 -14.32 20.75
C TYR A 18 5.80 -12.95 20.84
N LEU A 19 5.86 -12.21 19.74
CA LEU A 19 6.47 -10.88 19.72
C LEU A 19 5.68 -9.85 20.53
N LYS A 20 4.35 -9.99 20.60
CA LYS A 20 3.50 -9.14 21.44
C LYS A 20 3.79 -9.33 22.94
N GLU A 21 4.07 -10.56 23.36
CA GLU A 21 4.38 -10.91 24.74
C GLU A 21 5.84 -10.59 25.12
N ASN A 22 6.76 -10.60 24.14
CA ASN A 22 8.19 -10.41 24.34
C ASN A 22 8.65 -9.07 23.73
N SER A 23 8.25 -7.97 24.35
CA SER A 23 8.48 -6.60 23.84
C SER A 23 9.96 -6.24 23.70
N GLU A 24 10.86 -6.81 24.50
CA GLU A 24 12.30 -6.57 24.37
C GLU A 24 12.84 -7.15 23.05
N GLU A 25 12.48 -8.38 22.72
CA GLU A 25 12.86 -9.01 21.45
C GLU A 25 12.24 -8.27 20.25
N LEU A 26 10.97 -7.86 20.36
CA LEU A 26 10.32 -7.03 19.36
C LEU A 26 11.11 -5.75 19.07
N ASN A 27 11.51 -5.02 20.11
CA ASN A 27 12.29 -3.78 19.97
C ASN A 27 13.67 -4.03 19.34
N GLN A 28 14.34 -5.13 19.71
CA GLN A 28 15.63 -5.49 19.14
C GLN A 28 15.49 -5.83 17.65
N ILE A 29 14.50 -6.60 17.24
CA ILE A 29 14.20 -6.90 15.84
C ILE A 29 13.91 -5.61 15.07
N GLN A 30 13.08 -4.73 15.60
CA GLN A 30 12.77 -3.43 14.98
C GLN A 30 14.00 -2.56 14.78
N TYR A 31 14.89 -2.54 15.77
CA TYR A 31 16.14 -1.79 15.67
C TYR A 31 17.02 -2.30 14.52
N GLN A 32 17.18 -3.63 14.42
CA GLN A 32 18.00 -4.22 13.36
C GLN A 32 17.37 -4.05 11.97
N ILE A 33 16.06 -4.22 11.82
CA ILE A 33 15.36 -4.04 10.54
C ILE A 33 15.57 -2.62 9.99
N LYS A 34 15.60 -1.60 10.84
CA LYS A 34 15.87 -0.21 10.43
C LYS A 34 17.26 -0.01 9.81
N GLN A 35 18.21 -0.92 10.07
CA GLN A 35 19.57 -0.88 9.49
C GLN A 35 19.63 -1.60 8.13
N ILE A 36 18.59 -2.36 7.76
CA ILE A 36 18.56 -3.14 6.53
C ILE A 36 18.03 -2.28 5.38
N SER A 37 18.84 -2.14 4.35
CA SER A 37 18.46 -1.50 3.09
C SER A 37 17.67 -2.47 2.21
N ASP A 38 17.14 -1.99 1.09
CA ASP A 38 16.43 -2.78 0.08
C ASP A 38 17.36 -3.83 -0.56
N LEU A 39 17.40 -5.02 0.05
CA LEU A 39 18.25 -6.14 -0.37
C LEU A 39 17.92 -6.64 -1.78
N GLU A 40 16.63 -6.68 -2.16
CA GLU A 40 16.22 -7.14 -3.50
C GLU A 40 16.74 -6.20 -4.59
N ARG A 41 16.64 -4.90 -4.37
CA ARG A 41 17.17 -3.90 -5.29
C ARG A 41 18.68 -3.95 -5.38
N LEU A 42 19.38 -4.08 -4.23
CA LEU A 42 20.83 -4.13 -4.20
C LEU A 42 21.37 -5.37 -4.90
N ILE A 43 20.82 -6.55 -4.62
CA ILE A 43 21.30 -7.80 -5.25
C ILE A 43 20.92 -7.89 -6.74
N SER A 44 19.81 -7.26 -7.15
CA SER A 44 19.47 -7.15 -8.57
C SER A 44 20.47 -6.29 -9.34
N LYS A 45 21.01 -5.23 -8.72
CA LYS A 45 22.09 -4.43 -9.31
C LYS A 45 23.40 -5.21 -9.41
N VAL A 46 23.71 -6.08 -8.43
CA VAL A 46 24.86 -7.00 -8.53
C VAL A 46 24.69 -7.93 -9.73
N ALA A 47 23.50 -8.53 -9.90
CA ALA A 47 23.20 -9.43 -11.02
C ALA A 47 23.38 -8.76 -12.41
N THR A 48 23.20 -7.45 -12.50
CA THR A 48 23.35 -6.69 -13.75
C THR A 48 24.69 -5.96 -13.87
N GLY A 49 25.59 -6.10 -12.90
CA GLY A 49 26.88 -5.39 -12.86
C GLY A 49 26.78 -3.87 -12.68
N LYS A 50 25.60 -3.35 -12.25
CA LYS A 50 25.33 -1.91 -12.13
C LYS A 50 25.36 -1.40 -10.68
N VAL A 51 25.83 -2.22 -9.75
CA VAL A 51 25.96 -1.85 -8.34
C VAL A 51 27.18 -0.93 -8.15
N SER A 52 27.07 0.10 -7.34
CA SER A 52 28.17 0.99 -6.99
C SER A 52 28.93 0.48 -5.75
N PRO A 53 30.22 0.89 -5.55
CA PRO A 53 30.98 0.47 -4.37
C PRO A 53 30.28 0.78 -3.05
N ARG A 54 29.69 1.95 -2.90
CA ARG A 54 28.90 2.33 -1.72
C ARG A 54 27.67 1.44 -1.51
N GLU A 55 26.97 1.07 -2.58
CA GLU A 55 25.83 0.17 -2.49
C GLU A 55 26.26 -1.25 -2.07
N VAL A 56 27.46 -1.69 -2.44
CA VAL A 56 28.01 -2.98 -1.97
C VAL A 56 28.32 -2.93 -0.46
N ILE A 57 28.81 -1.80 0.05
CA ILE A 57 28.98 -1.61 1.50
C ILE A 57 27.61 -1.64 2.19
N HIS A 58 26.60 -0.93 1.68
CA HIS A 58 25.24 -1.01 2.24
C HIS A 58 24.65 -2.42 2.22
N LEU A 59 24.97 -3.22 1.19
CA LEU A 59 24.59 -4.64 1.16
C LEU A 59 25.25 -5.41 2.30
N LYS A 60 26.56 -5.23 2.52
CA LYS A 60 27.29 -5.84 3.63
C LYS A 60 26.68 -5.44 4.98
N ASP A 61 26.48 -4.16 5.22
CA ASP A 61 25.95 -3.65 6.48
C ASP A 61 24.54 -4.20 6.75
N SER A 62 23.71 -4.32 5.70
CA SER A 62 22.39 -4.95 5.79
C SER A 62 22.48 -6.42 6.14
N LEU A 63 23.45 -7.16 5.58
CA LEU A 63 23.71 -8.56 5.92
C LEU A 63 24.23 -8.72 7.36
N ASP A 64 25.04 -7.77 7.85
CA ASP A 64 25.50 -7.76 9.23
C ASP A 64 24.31 -7.57 10.20
N ALA A 65 23.34 -6.70 9.88
CA ALA A 65 22.13 -6.49 10.68
C ALA A 65 21.17 -7.71 10.71
N ILE A 66 21.29 -8.63 9.75
CA ILE A 66 20.51 -9.89 9.76
C ILE A 66 21.00 -10.85 10.85
N ILE A 67 22.28 -10.81 11.20
CA ILE A 67 22.86 -11.78 12.15
C ILE A 67 22.21 -11.73 13.53
N PRO A 68 22.06 -10.56 14.18
CA PRO A 68 21.32 -10.47 15.45
C PRO A 68 19.88 -10.98 15.33
N ILE A 69 19.17 -10.69 14.22
CA ILE A 69 17.81 -11.18 13.98
C ILE A 69 17.79 -12.71 13.91
N LYS A 70 18.72 -13.31 13.16
CA LYS A 70 18.87 -14.76 13.09
C LYS A 70 19.09 -15.39 14.47
N ILE A 71 19.98 -14.82 15.27
CA ILE A 71 20.29 -15.33 16.63
C ILE A 71 19.06 -15.26 17.53
N LEU A 72 18.36 -14.12 17.54
CA LEU A 72 17.11 -13.94 18.29
C LEU A 72 16.05 -14.96 17.86
N ALA A 73 15.84 -15.13 16.57
CA ALA A 73 14.88 -16.08 16.03
C ALA A 73 15.20 -17.53 16.45
N LEU A 74 16.46 -17.95 16.42
CA LEU A 74 16.91 -19.28 16.82
C LEU A 74 16.78 -19.53 18.33
N GLN A 75 16.95 -18.49 19.15
CA GLN A 75 16.83 -18.57 20.62
C GLN A 75 15.38 -18.43 21.09
N SER A 76 14.47 -18.01 20.21
CA SER A 76 13.05 -17.82 20.57
C SER A 76 12.42 -19.16 21.00
N LYS A 77 11.33 -19.09 21.79
CA LYS A 77 10.51 -20.26 22.14
C LYS A 77 9.46 -20.59 21.06
N ASN A 78 9.38 -19.80 20.00
CA ASN A 78 8.38 -19.95 18.94
C ASN A 78 8.98 -20.75 17.77
N GLU A 79 8.41 -21.90 17.45
CA GLU A 79 8.92 -22.81 16.40
C GLU A 79 8.81 -22.22 14.99
N ALA A 80 7.78 -21.42 14.70
CA ALA A 80 7.66 -20.76 13.40
C ALA A 80 8.74 -19.69 13.20
N LEU A 81 9.06 -18.93 14.25
CA LEU A 81 10.15 -17.94 14.22
C LEU A 81 11.52 -18.61 14.13
N LYS A 82 11.75 -19.74 14.84
CA LYS A 82 12.96 -20.56 14.69
C LYS A 82 13.14 -21.04 13.25
N THR A 83 12.08 -21.53 12.62
CA THR A 83 12.12 -22.00 11.23
C THR A 83 12.57 -20.89 10.27
N ILE A 84 12.12 -19.66 10.49
CA ILE A 84 12.57 -18.49 9.74
C ILE A 84 14.06 -18.24 10.03
N GLY A 85 14.45 -18.26 11.30
CA GLY A 85 15.84 -18.08 11.71
C GLY A 85 16.80 -19.11 11.11
N ASP A 86 16.42 -20.38 11.10
CA ASP A 86 17.20 -21.45 10.46
C ASP A 86 17.40 -21.20 8.97
N SER A 87 16.34 -20.72 8.30
CA SER A 87 16.34 -20.46 6.86
C SER A 87 17.14 -19.20 6.46
N LEU A 88 17.41 -18.28 7.38
CA LEU A 88 18.25 -17.11 7.12
C LEU A 88 19.69 -17.51 6.88
N HIS A 89 20.28 -17.08 5.77
CA HIS A 89 21.66 -17.37 5.41
C HIS A 89 22.60 -16.30 5.97
N ALA A 90 23.60 -16.69 6.75
CA ALA A 90 24.55 -15.75 7.39
C ALA A 90 25.44 -15.00 6.39
N CYS A 91 25.65 -15.53 5.19
CA CYS A 91 26.48 -14.96 4.11
C CYS A 91 27.90 -14.54 4.61
N GLU A 92 28.51 -15.30 5.51
CA GLU A 92 29.78 -14.94 6.18
C GLU A 92 30.89 -14.60 5.17
N LEU A 93 31.21 -15.53 4.25
CA LEU A 93 32.24 -15.30 3.26
C LEU A 93 31.96 -14.07 2.38
N LEU A 94 30.68 -13.79 2.08
CA LEU A 94 30.30 -12.60 1.33
C LEU A 94 30.63 -11.33 2.11
N ARG A 95 30.19 -11.26 3.38
CA ARG A 95 30.44 -10.12 4.27
C ARG A 95 31.94 -9.88 4.49
N GLU A 96 32.70 -10.92 4.77
CA GLU A 96 34.14 -10.87 4.96
C GLU A 96 34.87 -10.42 3.68
N LYS A 97 34.49 -10.97 2.52
CA LYS A 97 35.11 -10.61 1.25
C LYS A 97 34.85 -9.16 0.86
N ILE A 98 33.62 -8.67 1.07
CA ILE A 98 33.30 -7.26 0.84
C ILE A 98 34.09 -6.37 1.79
N GLY A 99 34.06 -6.67 3.10
CA GLY A 99 34.73 -5.87 4.13
C GLY A 99 36.25 -5.84 4.00
N SER A 100 36.86 -6.94 3.51
CA SER A 100 38.33 -7.00 3.25
C SER A 100 38.74 -6.38 1.92
N THR A 101 37.81 -6.25 0.95
CA THR A 101 38.14 -5.75 -0.40
C THR A 101 37.83 -4.27 -0.57
N LEU A 102 36.74 -3.78 0.00
CA LEU A 102 36.30 -2.40 -0.18
C LEU A 102 36.66 -1.52 1.03
N ASN A 103 36.95 -0.24 0.73
CA ASN A 103 37.09 0.77 1.76
C ASN A 103 35.70 1.01 2.40
N PRO A 104 35.57 1.08 3.75
CA PRO A 104 34.30 1.40 4.40
C PRO A 104 33.66 2.71 3.90
N ASP A 105 34.47 3.71 3.54
CA ASP A 105 34.05 4.99 2.98
C ASP A 105 34.07 5.02 1.44
N ALA A 106 33.91 3.88 0.80
CA ALA A 106 33.97 3.75 -0.65
C ALA A 106 33.05 4.77 -1.36
N PRO A 107 33.48 5.39 -2.45
CA PRO A 107 32.70 6.39 -3.18
C PRO A 107 31.52 5.77 -3.92
N VAL A 108 30.56 6.60 -4.34
CA VAL A 108 29.45 6.15 -5.19
C VAL A 108 29.95 5.73 -6.58
N ALA A 109 30.95 6.44 -7.13
CA ALA A 109 31.48 6.17 -8.46
C ALA A 109 32.92 5.66 -8.34
N ILE A 110 33.23 4.52 -8.95
CA ILE A 110 34.54 3.86 -8.91
C ILE A 110 35.67 4.77 -9.41
N ASN A 111 35.41 5.62 -10.41
CA ASN A 111 36.37 6.54 -11.00
C ASN A 111 36.78 7.70 -10.07
N LYS A 112 36.15 7.86 -8.91
CA LYS A 112 36.60 8.82 -7.88
C LYS A 112 37.82 8.34 -7.10
N GLY A 113 38.22 7.08 -7.29
CA GLY A 113 39.31 6.45 -6.57
C GLY A 113 38.96 6.11 -5.12
N ASN A 114 39.88 5.41 -4.47
CA ASN A 114 39.79 5.01 -3.06
C ASN A 114 38.60 4.07 -2.73
N ALA A 115 38.19 3.26 -3.71
CA ALA A 115 37.13 2.27 -3.52
C ALA A 115 37.66 0.96 -2.92
N ILE A 116 38.85 0.55 -3.32
CA ILE A 116 39.51 -0.69 -2.84
C ILE A 116 40.29 -0.39 -1.56
N ALA A 117 40.21 -1.28 -0.58
CA ALA A 117 40.92 -1.14 0.69
C ALA A 117 42.45 -1.28 0.49
N VAL A 118 43.20 -0.68 1.40
CA VAL A 118 44.67 -0.86 1.46
C VAL A 118 44.99 -2.29 1.83
N GLY A 119 46.06 -2.90 1.22
CA GLY A 119 46.47 -4.27 1.46
C GLY A 119 45.79 -5.33 0.56
N VAL A 120 44.84 -4.94 -0.28
CA VAL A 120 44.15 -5.84 -1.22
C VAL A 120 45.04 -6.19 -2.42
N ASN A 121 45.79 -5.20 -2.92
CA ASN A 121 46.67 -5.35 -4.07
C ASN A 121 47.93 -4.52 -3.89
N ALA A 122 49.11 -5.17 -3.89
CA ALA A 122 50.41 -4.54 -3.63
C ALA A 122 50.77 -3.48 -4.71
N GLU A 123 50.48 -3.78 -5.99
CA GLU A 123 50.73 -2.84 -7.10
C GLU A 123 49.87 -1.56 -6.95
N LEU A 124 48.59 -1.71 -6.55
CA LEU A 124 47.70 -0.57 -6.30
C LEU A 124 48.25 0.31 -5.16
N ASP A 125 48.71 -0.28 -4.08
CA ASP A 125 49.24 0.45 -2.93
C ASP A 125 50.55 1.18 -3.26
N GLU A 126 51.41 0.56 -4.08
CA GLU A 126 52.62 1.20 -4.60
C GLU A 126 52.29 2.42 -5.48
N LEU A 127 51.35 2.24 -6.42
CA LEU A 127 50.88 3.36 -7.29
C LEU A 127 50.27 4.53 -6.50
N ARG A 128 49.51 4.21 -5.46
CA ARG A 128 48.94 5.24 -4.54
C ARG A 128 50.05 6.00 -3.81
N THR A 129 51.11 5.29 -3.40
CA THR A 129 52.29 5.88 -2.77
C THR A 129 53.00 6.81 -3.73
N ILE A 130 53.22 6.40 -4.98
CA ILE A 130 53.80 7.21 -6.03
C ILE A 130 53.00 8.48 -6.28
N SER A 131 51.64 8.35 -6.44
CA SER A 131 50.75 9.49 -6.67
C SER A 131 50.77 10.45 -5.49
N SER A 132 50.69 9.97 -4.24
CA SER A 132 50.71 10.83 -3.05
C SER A 132 52.07 11.53 -2.84
N THR A 133 53.17 10.81 -3.04
CA THR A 133 54.55 11.37 -2.95
C THR A 133 54.75 12.39 -4.06
N GLY A 134 54.26 12.14 -5.28
CA GLY A 134 54.34 13.08 -6.39
C GLY A 134 53.57 14.38 -6.11
N LYS A 135 52.40 14.33 -5.47
CA LYS A 135 51.66 15.53 -5.05
C LYS A 135 52.41 16.32 -3.98
N GLY A 136 52.97 15.64 -2.97
CA GLY A 136 53.81 16.25 -1.95
C GLY A 136 55.08 16.92 -2.54
N TYR A 137 55.62 16.32 -3.61
CA TYR A 137 56.75 16.90 -4.34
C TYR A 137 56.34 18.20 -5.08
N LEU A 138 55.15 18.24 -5.70
CA LEU A 138 54.64 19.44 -6.35
C LEU A 138 54.46 20.60 -5.36
N ASP A 139 53.97 20.35 -4.15
CA ASP A 139 53.90 21.36 -3.08
C ASP A 139 55.30 21.84 -2.65
N ALA A 140 56.25 20.93 -2.53
CA ALA A 140 57.62 21.28 -2.22
C ALA A 140 58.29 22.07 -3.38
N LEU A 141 57.99 21.71 -4.63
CA LEU A 141 58.47 22.41 -5.83
C LEU A 141 57.89 23.85 -5.87
N GLU A 142 56.58 24.02 -5.59
CA GLU A 142 55.93 25.35 -5.51
C GLU A 142 56.66 26.24 -4.51
N LYS A 143 56.91 25.70 -3.33
CA LYS A 143 57.63 26.44 -2.28
C LYS A 143 59.07 26.80 -2.69
N ARG A 144 59.80 25.84 -3.21
CA ARG A 144 61.18 26.03 -3.69
C ARG A 144 61.29 27.09 -4.78
N GLU A 145 60.40 26.99 -5.80
CA GLU A 145 60.41 27.94 -6.91
C GLU A 145 59.94 29.35 -6.46
N SER A 146 58.98 29.42 -5.53
CA SER A 146 58.55 30.70 -4.93
C SER A 146 59.69 31.37 -4.16
N GLU A 147 60.48 30.61 -3.39
CA GLU A 147 61.65 31.12 -2.66
C GLU A 147 62.77 31.53 -3.62
N ALA A 148 63.10 30.68 -4.62
CA ALA A 148 64.18 30.92 -5.57
C ALA A 148 63.93 32.15 -6.47
N THR A 149 62.69 32.34 -6.93
CA THR A 149 62.31 33.46 -7.81
C THR A 149 61.90 34.74 -7.05
N GLY A 150 61.62 34.59 -5.74
CA GLY A 150 61.07 35.70 -4.94
C GLY A 150 59.67 36.14 -5.39
N ILE A 151 58.85 35.18 -5.91
CA ILE A 151 57.49 35.38 -6.36
C ILE A 151 56.53 34.74 -5.34
N PRO A 152 55.99 35.50 -4.35
CA PRO A 152 55.18 34.92 -3.27
C PRO A 152 53.79 34.46 -3.71
N SER A 153 53.34 34.85 -4.91
CA SER A 153 52.04 34.51 -5.49
C SER A 153 52.12 33.38 -6.53
N LEU A 154 53.27 32.71 -6.63
CA LEU A 154 53.45 31.55 -7.49
C LEU A 154 52.58 30.42 -7.02
N LYS A 155 51.90 29.74 -7.95
CA LYS A 155 51.10 28.55 -7.67
C LYS A 155 51.32 27.51 -8.73
N ILE A 156 51.44 26.25 -8.32
CA ILE A 156 51.36 25.11 -9.21
C ILE A 156 49.92 24.64 -9.23
N SER A 157 49.31 24.57 -10.41
CA SER A 157 47.91 24.16 -10.61
C SER A 157 47.81 23.24 -11.81
N PHE A 158 46.69 22.50 -11.90
CA PHE A 158 46.39 21.55 -12.97
C PHE A 158 45.26 22.06 -13.86
N ASN A 159 45.38 21.81 -15.17
CA ASN A 159 44.34 22.09 -16.15
C ASN A 159 44.28 20.89 -17.16
N ASN A 160 43.08 20.40 -17.45
CA ASN A 160 42.88 19.23 -18.34
C ASN A 160 43.43 19.41 -19.77
N VAL A 161 43.68 20.64 -20.22
CA VAL A 161 44.18 20.95 -21.58
C VAL A 161 45.71 21.04 -21.59
N PHE A 162 46.33 21.57 -20.52
CA PHE A 162 47.77 21.89 -20.50
C PHE A 162 48.56 21.11 -19.45
N GLY A 163 47.89 20.30 -18.61
CA GLY A 163 48.49 19.56 -17.52
C GLY A 163 48.84 20.47 -16.30
N TYR A 164 49.89 20.11 -15.58
CA TYR A 164 50.39 20.95 -14.49
C TYR A 164 51.15 22.17 -15.03
N TYR A 165 50.94 23.31 -14.41
CA TYR A 165 51.60 24.58 -14.79
C TYR A 165 51.86 25.41 -13.55
N ILE A 166 52.88 26.29 -13.69
CA ILE A 166 53.21 27.32 -12.72
C ILE A 166 52.49 28.62 -13.14
N GLU A 167 51.61 29.12 -12.30
CA GLU A 167 50.91 30.40 -12.55
C GLU A 167 51.60 31.55 -11.84
N VAL A 168 51.95 32.56 -12.62
CA VAL A 168 52.61 33.78 -12.12
C VAL A 168 51.77 34.98 -12.51
N ARG A 169 51.44 35.83 -11.54
CA ARG A 169 50.72 37.08 -11.81
C ARG A 169 51.57 38.04 -12.64
N ASN A 170 50.93 38.80 -13.53
CA ASN A 170 51.63 39.76 -14.42
C ASN A 170 52.50 40.80 -13.68
N THR A 171 52.21 41.07 -12.39
CA THR A 171 53.01 41.94 -11.52
C THR A 171 54.43 41.41 -11.23
N HIS A 172 54.69 40.13 -11.48
CA HIS A 172 55.96 39.45 -11.21
C HIS A 172 56.57 38.78 -12.44
N LYS A 173 56.06 39.06 -13.64
CA LYS A 173 56.54 38.43 -14.88
C LYS A 173 58.02 38.62 -15.16
N ASP A 174 58.57 39.77 -14.73
CA ASP A 174 59.99 40.11 -14.94
C ASP A 174 60.94 39.30 -14.03
N LYS A 175 60.43 38.55 -13.07
CA LYS A 175 61.19 37.68 -12.17
C LYS A 175 61.18 36.23 -12.60
N VAL A 176 60.48 35.91 -13.72
CA VAL A 176 60.36 34.53 -14.23
C VAL A 176 61.68 34.11 -14.86
N PRO A 177 62.24 32.95 -14.49
CA PRO A 177 63.45 32.41 -15.10
C PRO A 177 63.33 32.20 -16.61
N THR A 178 64.38 32.43 -17.37
CA THR A 178 64.41 32.31 -18.83
C THR A 178 64.22 30.87 -19.32
N GLU A 179 64.54 29.88 -18.51
CA GLU A 179 64.38 28.46 -18.77
C GLU A 179 62.91 27.98 -18.67
N TRP A 180 62.00 28.78 -18.08
CA TRP A 180 60.60 28.42 -18.01
C TRP A 180 59.90 28.67 -19.34
N ILE A 181 59.21 27.67 -19.85
CA ILE A 181 58.50 27.71 -21.14
C ILE A 181 57.11 28.25 -20.89
N ARG A 182 56.77 29.43 -21.47
CA ARG A 182 55.46 30.02 -21.40
C ARG A 182 54.45 29.21 -22.25
N LYS A 183 53.37 28.78 -21.65
CA LYS A 183 52.29 28.00 -22.29
C LYS A 183 51.05 28.80 -22.61
N GLN A 184 50.70 29.76 -21.72
CA GLN A 184 49.50 30.55 -21.88
C GLN A 184 49.64 31.92 -21.22
N THR A 185 49.10 32.94 -21.88
CA THR A 185 48.97 34.31 -21.32
C THR A 185 47.49 34.55 -21.00
N LEU A 186 47.21 34.94 -19.77
CA LEU A 186 45.89 35.35 -19.27
C LEU A 186 45.87 36.85 -19.02
N VAL A 187 44.68 37.41 -18.76
CA VAL A 187 44.54 38.87 -18.49
C VAL A 187 45.38 39.31 -17.27
N ASN A 188 45.46 38.50 -16.22
CA ASN A 188 46.08 38.84 -14.95
C ASN A 188 47.28 37.97 -14.55
N ALA A 189 47.62 36.93 -15.34
CA ALA A 189 48.65 35.96 -15.04
C ALA A 189 49.23 35.35 -16.33
N GLU A 190 50.42 34.76 -16.21
CA GLU A 190 51.00 33.91 -17.23
C GLU A 190 51.25 32.52 -16.66
N ARG A 191 51.16 31.50 -17.51
CA ARG A 191 51.32 30.10 -17.16
C ARG A 191 52.57 29.54 -17.82
N TYR A 192 53.36 28.89 -17.01
CA TYR A 192 54.67 28.36 -17.41
C TYR A 192 54.77 26.89 -17.11
N ILE A 193 55.70 26.20 -17.79
CA ILE A 193 56.07 24.81 -17.56
C ILE A 193 57.57 24.68 -17.51
N THR A 194 58.07 23.78 -16.64
CA THR A 194 59.44 23.39 -16.58
C THR A 194 59.60 21.91 -17.03
N GLU A 195 60.78 21.54 -17.42
CA GLU A 195 61.08 20.16 -17.82
C GLU A 195 60.87 19.17 -16.64
N GLU A 196 61.28 19.59 -15.45
CA GLU A 196 61.07 18.89 -14.19
C GLU A 196 59.56 18.69 -13.87
N LEU A 197 58.77 19.74 -14.00
CA LEU A 197 57.31 19.69 -13.79
C LEU A 197 56.67 18.70 -14.77
N LYS A 198 57.09 18.67 -16.02
CA LYS A 198 56.60 17.79 -17.06
C LYS A 198 56.94 16.30 -16.80
N GLU A 199 58.13 16.04 -16.29
CA GLU A 199 58.55 14.66 -15.94
C GLU A 199 57.70 14.12 -14.78
N TYR A 200 57.49 14.92 -13.73
CA TYR A 200 56.67 14.55 -12.58
C TYR A 200 55.20 14.43 -12.95
N GLU A 201 54.68 15.32 -13.80
CA GLU A 201 53.33 15.24 -14.37
C GLU A 201 53.11 13.86 -15.03
N SER A 202 54.04 13.43 -15.88
CA SER A 202 53.94 12.16 -16.58
C SER A 202 53.88 10.97 -15.61
N LYS A 203 54.70 11.03 -14.50
CA LYS A 203 54.67 9.99 -13.46
C LYS A 203 53.38 9.99 -12.66
N ILE A 204 52.85 11.16 -12.27
CA ILE A 204 51.60 11.27 -11.48
C ILE A 204 50.39 10.83 -12.31
N LEU A 205 50.21 11.37 -13.52
CA LEU A 205 49.08 11.05 -14.38
C LEU A 205 49.10 9.59 -14.80
N GLY A 206 50.29 9.05 -15.12
CA GLY A 206 50.43 7.63 -15.44
C GLY A 206 50.11 6.72 -14.25
N ALA A 207 50.38 7.14 -13.02
CA ALA A 207 49.99 6.40 -11.81
C ALA A 207 48.45 6.52 -11.55
N GLU A 208 47.85 7.69 -11.70
CA GLU A 208 46.41 7.90 -11.50
C GLU A 208 45.56 7.10 -12.50
N ASP A 209 45.96 7.05 -13.77
CA ASP A 209 45.28 6.24 -14.79
C ASP A 209 45.37 4.75 -14.46
N LYS A 210 46.52 4.25 -14.05
CA LYS A 210 46.71 2.84 -13.64
C LYS A 210 45.92 2.52 -12.36
N ILE A 211 45.88 3.42 -11.38
CA ILE A 211 45.09 3.26 -10.17
C ILE A 211 43.62 3.08 -10.56
N SER A 212 43.08 3.94 -11.42
CA SER A 212 41.68 3.88 -11.87
C SER A 212 41.36 2.55 -12.60
N GLN A 213 42.24 2.10 -13.45
CA GLN A 213 42.11 0.81 -14.16
C GLN A 213 42.12 -0.37 -13.19
N LEU A 214 43.10 -0.43 -12.27
CA LEU A 214 43.24 -1.50 -11.29
C LEU A 214 42.06 -1.54 -10.32
N GLU A 215 41.63 -0.39 -9.81
CA GLU A 215 40.46 -0.33 -8.93
C GLU A 215 39.19 -0.82 -9.65
N SER A 216 38.99 -0.42 -10.91
CA SER A 216 37.85 -0.87 -11.71
C SER A 216 37.90 -2.38 -11.95
N MET A 217 39.07 -2.95 -12.29
CA MET A 217 39.23 -4.38 -12.50
C MET A 217 38.99 -5.20 -11.21
N LEU A 218 39.55 -4.76 -10.09
CA LEU A 218 39.39 -5.45 -8.79
C LEU A 218 37.92 -5.37 -8.32
N TYR A 219 37.28 -4.25 -8.54
CA TYR A 219 35.86 -4.07 -8.21
C TYR A 219 34.98 -4.97 -9.08
N GLU A 220 35.21 -5.02 -10.39
CA GLU A 220 34.46 -5.90 -11.29
C GLU A 220 34.63 -7.39 -10.91
N GLN A 221 35.86 -7.82 -10.55
CA GLN A 221 36.09 -9.15 -10.04
C GLN A 221 35.28 -9.45 -8.78
N LEU A 222 35.20 -8.49 -7.84
CA LEU A 222 34.38 -8.62 -6.63
C LEU A 222 32.90 -8.78 -7.00
N VAL A 223 32.37 -7.90 -7.85
CA VAL A 223 30.95 -7.94 -8.25
C VAL A 223 30.61 -9.25 -8.96
N ASN A 224 31.44 -9.72 -9.86
CA ASN A 224 31.26 -11.01 -10.54
C ASN A 224 31.25 -12.18 -9.56
N TRP A 225 32.14 -12.15 -8.58
CA TRP A 225 32.16 -13.18 -7.53
C TRP A 225 30.92 -13.12 -6.64
N MET A 226 30.43 -11.93 -6.30
CA MET A 226 29.20 -11.73 -5.51
C MET A 226 27.95 -12.32 -6.19
N ALA A 227 27.95 -12.47 -7.52
CA ALA A 227 26.83 -13.05 -8.26
C ALA A 227 26.47 -14.48 -7.80
N THR A 228 27.41 -15.22 -7.22
CA THR A 228 27.16 -16.56 -6.64
C THR A 228 26.23 -16.51 -5.41
N TYR A 229 26.09 -15.36 -4.77
CA TYR A 229 25.25 -15.14 -3.59
C TYR A 229 23.87 -14.57 -3.89
N ILE A 230 23.47 -14.40 -5.17
CA ILE A 230 22.16 -13.84 -5.53
C ILE A 230 21.03 -14.60 -4.85
N LYS A 231 20.99 -15.93 -4.95
CA LYS A 231 19.92 -16.75 -4.36
C LYS A 231 19.87 -16.67 -2.82
N PRO A 232 20.98 -16.83 -2.07
CA PRO A 232 20.97 -16.66 -0.61
C PRO A 232 20.48 -15.27 -0.16
N VAL A 233 20.92 -14.20 -0.83
CA VAL A 233 20.52 -12.84 -0.48
C VAL A 233 19.04 -12.57 -0.82
N GLN A 234 18.52 -13.08 -1.93
CA GLN A 234 17.10 -13.02 -2.26
C GLN A 234 16.24 -13.78 -1.24
N LEU A 235 16.68 -14.95 -0.78
CA LEU A 235 16.00 -15.67 0.28
C LEU A 235 15.95 -14.84 1.57
N ASN A 236 17.10 -14.27 1.98
CA ASN A 236 17.14 -13.38 3.14
C ASN A 236 16.20 -12.19 2.98
N ALA A 237 16.16 -11.55 1.81
CA ALA A 237 15.25 -10.42 1.56
C ALA A 237 13.80 -10.81 1.80
N ASN A 238 13.35 -11.95 1.29
CA ASN A 238 12.00 -12.46 1.48
C ASN A 238 11.70 -12.79 2.95
N LEU A 239 12.63 -13.42 3.66
CA LEU A 239 12.46 -13.79 5.07
C LEU A 239 12.43 -12.55 5.98
N ILE A 240 13.31 -11.59 5.73
CA ILE A 240 13.34 -10.32 6.47
C ILE A 240 12.05 -9.53 6.21
N ALA A 241 11.57 -9.44 4.96
CA ALA A 241 10.29 -8.81 4.66
C ALA A 241 9.12 -9.48 5.39
N GLN A 242 9.17 -10.81 5.57
CA GLN A 242 8.18 -11.54 6.35
C GLN A 242 8.27 -11.17 7.84
N ILE A 243 9.46 -11.14 8.44
CA ILE A 243 9.67 -10.73 9.84
C ILE A 243 9.22 -9.27 10.03
N ASP A 244 9.53 -8.39 9.07
CA ASP A 244 9.14 -6.98 9.13
C ASP A 244 7.62 -6.79 9.17
N CYS A 245 6.87 -7.53 8.35
CA CYS A 245 5.41 -7.55 8.42
C CYS A 245 4.90 -8.09 9.78
N LEU A 246 5.46 -9.20 10.27
CA LEU A 246 4.99 -9.83 11.51
C LEU A 246 5.29 -8.97 12.75
N GLN A 247 6.46 -8.33 12.82
CA GLN A 247 6.77 -7.40 13.89
C GLN A 247 5.86 -6.16 13.87
N SER A 248 5.53 -5.64 12.66
CA SER A 248 4.58 -4.54 12.51
C SER A 248 3.17 -4.93 12.99
N PHE A 249 2.72 -6.16 12.70
CA PHE A 249 1.45 -6.67 13.21
C PHE A 249 1.44 -6.81 14.74
N ALA A 250 2.55 -7.26 15.34
CA ALA A 250 2.68 -7.31 16.78
C ALA A 250 2.61 -5.92 17.42
N GLN A 251 3.32 -4.95 16.86
CA GLN A 251 3.29 -3.56 17.30
C GLN A 251 1.87 -2.97 17.20
N MET A 252 1.21 -3.17 16.06
CA MET A 252 -0.19 -2.72 15.87
C MET A 252 -1.15 -3.37 16.87
N ALA A 253 -0.93 -4.65 17.17
CA ALA A 253 -1.76 -5.38 18.13
C ALA A 253 -1.61 -4.84 19.55
N ILE A 254 -0.40 -4.42 19.95
CA ILE A 254 -0.14 -3.77 21.24
C ILE A 254 -0.82 -2.40 21.29
N GLU A 255 -0.56 -1.54 20.31
CA GLU A 255 -1.04 -0.16 20.27
C GLU A 255 -2.55 -0.03 20.20
N ASN A 256 -3.21 -0.94 19.44
CA ASN A 256 -4.64 -0.84 19.15
C ASN A 256 -5.48 -1.91 19.88
N LYS A 257 -4.87 -2.68 20.79
CA LYS A 257 -5.54 -3.75 21.54
C LYS A 257 -6.25 -4.75 20.62
N TYR A 258 -5.56 -5.17 19.56
CA TYR A 258 -6.08 -6.19 18.65
C TYR A 258 -5.92 -7.58 19.28
N VAL A 259 -6.84 -8.48 18.95
CA VAL A 259 -6.90 -9.84 19.48
C VAL A 259 -6.49 -10.86 18.43
N GLN A 260 -5.97 -11.99 18.87
CA GLN A 260 -5.66 -13.12 18.00
C GLN A 260 -6.95 -13.76 17.51
N PRO A 261 -7.20 -13.86 16.18
CA PRO A 261 -8.35 -14.59 15.66
C PRO A 261 -8.10 -16.10 15.71
N GLU A 262 -9.15 -16.87 15.94
CA GLU A 262 -9.16 -18.31 15.78
C GLU A 262 -9.52 -18.68 14.33
N ILE A 263 -8.61 -19.38 13.64
CA ILE A 263 -8.82 -19.83 12.27
C ILE A 263 -9.01 -21.35 12.26
N ASP A 264 -10.10 -21.83 11.68
CA ASP A 264 -10.40 -23.26 11.58
C ASP A 264 -10.78 -23.67 10.14
N ASP A 265 -11.23 -24.90 9.96
CA ASP A 265 -11.65 -25.42 8.66
C ASP A 265 -13.19 -25.39 8.47
N THR A 266 -13.91 -24.75 9.38
CA THR A 266 -15.36 -24.54 9.26
C THR A 266 -15.69 -23.56 8.14
N PHE A 267 -16.98 -23.34 7.92
CA PHE A 267 -17.46 -22.29 7.01
C PHE A 267 -17.94 -21.04 7.76
N ASP A 268 -17.86 -21.05 9.09
CA ASP A 268 -18.43 -20.00 9.92
C ASP A 268 -17.56 -18.74 9.92
N LEU A 269 -18.19 -17.63 10.15
CA LEU A 269 -17.55 -16.36 10.45
C LEU A 269 -18.26 -15.73 11.64
N GLU A 270 -17.60 -15.70 12.79
CA GLU A 270 -18.08 -15.08 14.00
C GLU A 270 -17.14 -13.96 14.40
N ILE A 271 -17.65 -12.75 14.44
CA ILE A 271 -16.94 -11.54 14.89
C ILE A 271 -17.74 -10.95 16.05
N LYS A 272 -17.13 -10.84 17.22
CA LYS A 272 -17.70 -10.17 18.39
C LYS A 272 -17.04 -8.82 18.60
N GLU A 273 -17.87 -7.80 18.80
CA GLU A 273 -17.43 -6.42 19.04
C GLU A 273 -16.36 -5.97 18.01
N GLY A 274 -16.60 -6.25 16.72
CA GLY A 274 -15.73 -5.85 15.63
C GLY A 274 -15.67 -4.33 15.48
N ARG A 275 -14.49 -3.81 15.16
CA ARG A 275 -14.23 -2.38 14.96
C ARG A 275 -13.61 -2.14 13.58
N HIS A 276 -13.88 -0.98 13.00
CA HIS A 276 -13.29 -0.62 11.70
C HIS A 276 -11.92 0.03 11.92
N PRO A 277 -10.79 -0.61 11.51
CA PRO A 277 -9.45 -0.18 11.88
C PRO A 277 -9.08 1.23 11.44
N VAL A 278 -9.64 1.71 10.33
CA VAL A 278 -9.35 3.04 9.79
C VAL A 278 -10.25 4.09 10.43
N ILE A 279 -11.57 3.84 10.50
CA ILE A 279 -12.53 4.81 11.06
C ILE A 279 -12.24 5.03 12.56
N GLU A 280 -11.93 3.96 13.31
CA GLU A 280 -11.59 4.05 14.74
C GLU A 280 -10.44 5.06 14.98
N LYS A 281 -9.42 5.06 14.12
CA LYS A 281 -8.28 5.98 14.22
C LYS A 281 -8.58 7.42 13.78
N GLN A 282 -9.62 7.62 12.98
CA GLN A 282 -10.01 8.95 12.49
C GLN A 282 -11.01 9.66 13.40
N LEU A 283 -11.56 8.96 14.41
CA LEU A 283 -12.47 9.57 15.36
C LEU A 283 -11.74 10.60 16.24
N PRO A 284 -12.43 11.68 16.64
CA PRO A 284 -11.88 12.63 17.60
C PRO A 284 -11.48 11.95 18.92
N VAL A 285 -10.43 12.45 19.54
CA VAL A 285 -9.95 11.93 20.84
C VAL A 285 -11.08 11.90 21.86
N GLY A 286 -11.28 10.73 22.49
CA GLY A 286 -12.34 10.52 23.48
C GLY A 286 -13.69 10.07 22.90
N THR A 287 -13.82 9.95 21.57
CA THR A 287 -15.02 9.41 20.93
C THR A 287 -14.82 7.92 20.68
N PRO A 288 -15.53 7.00 21.38
CA PRO A 288 -15.38 5.57 21.15
C PRO A 288 -16.00 5.16 19.81
N TYR A 289 -15.38 4.19 19.14
CA TYR A 289 -16.00 3.52 18.01
C TYR A 289 -17.10 2.57 18.51
N ILE A 290 -18.25 2.56 17.86
CA ILE A 290 -19.35 1.64 18.19
C ILE A 290 -19.08 0.32 17.46
N SER A 291 -18.68 -0.67 18.23
CA SER A 291 -18.37 -2.02 17.75
C SER A 291 -19.62 -2.80 17.35
N ASN A 292 -19.48 -3.77 16.46
CA ASN A 292 -20.59 -4.55 15.93
C ASN A 292 -20.26 -6.04 15.84
N ASP A 293 -21.26 -6.87 16.12
CA ASP A 293 -21.18 -8.30 15.98
C ASP A 293 -21.64 -8.71 14.57
N VAL A 294 -20.96 -9.69 13.99
CA VAL A 294 -21.34 -10.32 12.73
C VAL A 294 -21.18 -11.82 12.85
N PHE A 295 -22.25 -12.55 12.55
CA PHE A 295 -22.24 -14.00 12.49
C PHE A 295 -22.76 -14.46 11.14
N LEU A 296 -22.05 -15.37 10.46
CA LEU A 296 -22.45 -15.98 9.20
C LEU A 296 -22.08 -17.45 9.23
N ASP A 297 -23.04 -18.31 8.87
CA ASP A 297 -22.87 -19.76 8.71
C ASP A 297 -23.50 -20.25 7.40
N ARG A 298 -23.55 -21.54 7.18
CA ARG A 298 -24.19 -22.16 5.99
C ARG A 298 -25.59 -22.73 6.25
N GLU A 299 -26.04 -22.74 7.48
CA GLU A 299 -27.25 -23.48 7.88
C GLU A 299 -28.36 -22.53 8.35
N THR A 300 -28.02 -21.45 9.08
CA THR A 300 -29.01 -20.59 9.73
C THR A 300 -28.93 -19.13 9.29
N GLN A 301 -27.74 -18.63 8.99
CA GLN A 301 -27.49 -17.20 8.71
C GLN A 301 -26.44 -17.03 7.61
N GLN A 302 -26.74 -17.54 6.41
CA GLN A 302 -25.86 -17.42 5.25
C GLN A 302 -25.84 -15.99 4.70
N LEU A 303 -27.00 -15.33 4.70
CA LEU A 303 -27.18 -13.99 4.16
C LEU A 303 -27.79 -13.07 5.22
N ILE A 304 -27.09 -11.99 5.52
CA ILE A 304 -27.59 -10.90 6.37
C ILE A 304 -28.06 -9.77 5.48
N MET A 305 -29.35 -9.47 5.54
CA MET A 305 -29.93 -8.26 4.94
C MET A 305 -29.82 -7.11 5.92
N ILE A 306 -29.08 -6.05 5.56
CA ILE A 306 -28.83 -4.89 6.44
C ILE A 306 -29.60 -3.69 5.93
N THR A 307 -30.68 -3.31 6.64
CA THR A 307 -31.46 -2.12 6.33
C THR A 307 -31.10 -0.95 7.25
N GLY A 308 -31.57 0.23 6.92
CA GLY A 308 -31.37 1.44 7.72
C GLY A 308 -31.07 2.68 6.87
N PRO A 309 -31.11 3.87 7.47
CA PRO A 309 -30.91 5.12 6.75
C PRO A 309 -29.50 5.29 6.20
N ASN A 310 -29.36 6.17 5.21
CA ASN A 310 -28.04 6.62 4.77
C ASN A 310 -27.32 7.30 5.94
N MET A 311 -25.99 7.21 5.98
CA MET A 311 -25.13 7.69 7.08
C MET A 311 -25.22 6.88 8.39
N SER A 312 -26.06 5.83 8.48
CA SER A 312 -26.13 4.99 9.69
C SER A 312 -24.90 4.14 9.91
N GLY A 313 -24.10 3.86 8.87
CA GLY A 313 -22.88 3.06 8.97
C GLY A 313 -22.96 1.67 8.33
N LYS A 314 -23.97 1.35 7.52
CA LYS A 314 -24.11 0.08 6.79
C LYS A 314 -22.83 -0.30 6.05
N SER A 315 -22.36 0.58 5.16
CA SER A 315 -21.13 0.38 4.38
C SER A 315 -19.87 0.23 5.24
N ALA A 316 -19.84 0.88 6.42
CA ALA A 316 -18.73 0.74 7.37
C ALA A 316 -18.68 -0.67 7.97
N ILE A 317 -19.83 -1.27 8.29
CA ILE A 317 -19.92 -2.64 8.81
C ILE A 317 -19.47 -3.66 7.75
N LEU A 318 -19.88 -3.51 6.48
CA LEU A 318 -19.42 -4.36 5.39
C LEU A 318 -17.90 -4.32 5.26
N ARG A 319 -17.33 -3.10 5.18
CA ARG A 319 -15.87 -2.91 5.05
C ARG A 319 -15.11 -3.39 6.28
N GLN A 320 -15.63 -3.16 7.48
CA GLN A 320 -15.09 -3.69 8.74
C GLN A 320 -14.94 -5.21 8.67
N THR A 321 -15.99 -5.91 8.26
CA THR A 321 -16.00 -7.37 8.16
C THR A 321 -14.94 -7.86 7.16
N ALA A 322 -14.86 -7.24 5.96
CA ALA A 322 -13.85 -7.58 4.97
C ALA A 322 -12.42 -7.36 5.49
N LEU A 323 -12.17 -6.23 6.16
CA LEU A 323 -10.84 -5.89 6.69
C LEU A 323 -10.42 -6.83 7.82
N ILE A 324 -11.34 -7.22 8.70
CA ILE A 324 -11.07 -8.20 9.77
C ILE A 324 -10.67 -9.54 9.18
N VAL A 325 -11.42 -10.05 8.19
CA VAL A 325 -11.10 -11.31 7.50
C VAL A 325 -9.76 -11.22 6.78
N LEU A 326 -9.49 -10.13 6.09
CA LEU A 326 -8.24 -9.90 5.37
C LEU A 326 -7.04 -9.87 6.32
N LEU A 327 -7.12 -9.10 7.42
CA LEU A 327 -6.07 -9.02 8.45
C LEU A 327 -5.82 -10.40 9.07
N ALA A 328 -6.87 -11.13 9.44
CA ALA A 328 -6.76 -12.46 10.00
C ALA A 328 -5.97 -13.40 9.08
N GLN A 329 -6.30 -13.45 7.78
CA GLN A 329 -5.61 -14.31 6.83
C GLN A 329 -4.22 -13.83 6.38
N MET A 330 -3.87 -12.57 6.67
CA MET A 330 -2.50 -12.08 6.52
C MET A 330 -1.59 -12.56 7.66
N GLY A 331 -2.16 -13.02 8.76
CA GLY A 331 -1.44 -13.38 9.98
C GLY A 331 -1.37 -12.26 11.01
N SER A 332 -2.17 -11.20 10.84
CA SER A 332 -2.31 -10.11 11.81
C SER A 332 -3.36 -10.44 12.86
N PHE A 333 -3.23 -9.84 14.04
CA PHE A 333 -4.32 -9.71 14.99
C PHE A 333 -5.36 -8.72 14.46
N VAL A 334 -6.58 -8.78 14.99
CA VAL A 334 -7.76 -8.12 14.44
C VAL A 334 -8.45 -7.18 15.43
N PRO A 335 -9.08 -6.09 14.94
CA PRO A 335 -9.81 -5.14 15.77
C PRO A 335 -11.18 -5.69 16.19
N ALA A 336 -11.22 -6.54 17.18
CA ALA A 336 -12.43 -7.15 17.74
C ALA A 336 -12.21 -7.54 19.20
N GLU A 337 -13.26 -7.99 19.89
CA GLU A 337 -13.13 -8.69 21.16
C GLU A 337 -12.79 -10.17 20.98
N ASN A 338 -13.46 -10.80 19.99
CA ASN A 338 -13.19 -12.19 19.58
C ASN A 338 -13.52 -12.38 18.12
N VAL A 339 -12.72 -13.21 17.43
CA VAL A 339 -13.01 -13.66 16.05
C VAL A 339 -12.71 -15.14 15.94
N ARG A 340 -13.70 -15.90 15.45
CA ARG A 340 -13.55 -17.28 15.01
C ARG A 340 -14.02 -17.38 13.57
N MET A 341 -13.21 -17.96 12.68
CA MET A 341 -13.58 -18.03 11.27
C MET A 341 -12.92 -19.18 10.53
N GLY A 342 -13.68 -19.75 9.60
CA GLY A 342 -13.12 -20.58 8.55
C GLY A 342 -12.39 -19.74 7.49
N VAL A 343 -11.48 -20.38 6.76
CA VAL A 343 -10.74 -19.72 5.68
C VAL A 343 -11.68 -19.22 4.59
N VAL A 344 -11.52 -17.98 4.19
CA VAL A 344 -12.18 -17.35 3.05
C VAL A 344 -11.23 -17.36 1.86
N ASP A 345 -11.68 -17.85 0.72
CA ASP A 345 -10.84 -17.94 -0.48
C ASP A 345 -10.94 -16.73 -1.40
N LYS A 346 -12.08 -16.03 -1.36
CA LYS A 346 -12.36 -14.81 -2.13
C LYS A 346 -13.21 -13.85 -1.32
N ILE A 347 -12.85 -12.58 -1.35
CA ILE A 347 -13.67 -11.49 -0.82
C ILE A 347 -14.14 -10.68 -2.02
N PHE A 348 -15.45 -10.67 -2.24
CA PHE A 348 -16.09 -9.87 -3.27
C PHE A 348 -16.76 -8.66 -2.63
N THR A 349 -16.49 -7.49 -3.18
CA THR A 349 -17.08 -6.24 -2.69
C THR A 349 -17.68 -5.45 -3.83
N ARG A 350 -18.94 -5.08 -3.67
CA ARG A 350 -19.58 -4.02 -4.45
C ARG A 350 -20.05 -2.97 -3.45
N VAL A 351 -19.17 -2.03 -3.13
CA VAL A 351 -19.37 -1.01 -2.09
C VAL A 351 -18.97 0.36 -2.63
N GLY A 352 -19.95 1.24 -2.79
CA GLY A 352 -19.77 2.59 -3.32
C GLY A 352 -19.84 2.65 -4.86
N ALA A 353 -20.20 3.83 -5.39
CA ALA A 353 -20.16 4.10 -6.82
C ALA A 353 -18.74 4.52 -7.23
N SER A 354 -18.14 3.83 -8.19
CA SER A 354 -16.98 4.33 -8.92
C SER A 354 -17.46 4.96 -10.21
N ASP A 355 -17.45 6.28 -10.29
CA ASP A 355 -17.75 6.99 -11.53
C ASP A 355 -16.56 6.85 -12.48
N ASN A 356 -16.64 5.88 -13.37
CA ASN A 356 -15.66 5.75 -14.44
C ASN A 356 -16.12 6.54 -15.69
N ILE A 357 -16.17 7.86 -15.54
CA ILE A 357 -16.61 8.79 -16.59
C ILE A 357 -15.75 8.69 -17.86
N SER A 358 -14.53 8.16 -17.76
CA SER A 358 -13.59 8.10 -18.87
C SER A 358 -13.95 7.09 -19.97
N MET A 359 -14.83 6.11 -19.70
CA MET A 359 -15.24 5.08 -20.66
C MET A 359 -16.67 5.29 -21.19
N GLY A 360 -17.40 6.33 -20.76
CA GLY A 360 -18.77 6.61 -21.22
C GLY A 360 -19.81 5.57 -20.77
N GLU A 361 -19.47 4.67 -19.82
CA GLU A 361 -20.41 3.69 -19.29
C GLU A 361 -21.29 4.33 -18.20
N SER A 362 -22.58 3.98 -18.21
CA SER A 362 -23.48 4.33 -17.12
C SER A 362 -23.03 3.70 -15.81
N THR A 363 -23.09 4.46 -14.70
CA THR A 363 -22.77 3.94 -13.34
C THR A 363 -23.55 2.66 -13.02
N PHE A 364 -24.78 2.55 -13.52
CA PHE A 364 -25.60 1.33 -13.39
C PHE A 364 -25.04 0.16 -14.19
N MET A 365 -24.51 0.38 -15.40
CA MET A 365 -23.89 -0.68 -16.19
C MET A 365 -22.62 -1.21 -15.54
N VAL A 366 -21.79 -0.33 -14.98
CA VAL A 366 -20.62 -0.72 -14.19
C VAL A 366 -21.04 -1.57 -13.00
N GLU A 367 -22.08 -1.15 -12.26
CA GLU A 367 -22.64 -1.93 -11.15
C GLU A 367 -23.08 -3.33 -11.57
N MET A 368 -23.79 -3.44 -12.68
CA MET A 368 -24.25 -4.73 -13.19
C MET A 368 -23.08 -5.61 -13.68
N ASN A 369 -22.07 -5.06 -14.33
CA ASN A 369 -20.88 -5.80 -14.75
C ASN A 369 -20.10 -6.35 -13.55
N GLU A 370 -19.89 -5.52 -12.51
CA GLU A 370 -19.23 -5.95 -11.27
C GLU A 370 -20.04 -7.05 -10.56
N THR A 371 -21.35 -6.86 -10.45
CA THR A 371 -22.25 -7.84 -9.83
C THR A 371 -22.27 -9.16 -10.62
N ALA A 372 -22.35 -9.12 -11.94
CA ALA A 372 -22.27 -10.30 -12.79
C ALA A 372 -20.93 -11.03 -12.62
N SER A 373 -19.82 -10.28 -12.54
CA SER A 373 -18.50 -10.87 -12.25
C SER A 373 -18.47 -11.57 -10.90
N ILE A 374 -19.09 -11.00 -9.86
CA ILE A 374 -19.20 -11.64 -8.54
C ILE A 374 -19.98 -12.94 -8.65
N LEU A 375 -21.22 -12.91 -9.17
CA LEU A 375 -22.12 -14.05 -9.23
C LEU A 375 -21.54 -15.22 -10.02
N ASN A 376 -20.79 -14.95 -11.10
CA ASN A 376 -20.15 -15.98 -11.92
C ASN A 376 -18.87 -16.58 -11.28
N ASN A 377 -18.34 -16.00 -10.21
CA ASN A 377 -17.07 -16.42 -9.63
C ASN A 377 -17.15 -16.82 -8.14
N ILE A 378 -18.34 -16.89 -7.55
CA ILE A 378 -18.52 -17.31 -6.17
C ILE A 378 -18.08 -18.76 -5.95
N SER A 379 -17.57 -19.03 -4.76
CA SER A 379 -17.17 -20.35 -4.27
C SER A 379 -17.83 -20.62 -2.91
N ASP A 380 -17.68 -21.81 -2.40
CA ASP A 380 -18.22 -22.24 -1.11
C ASP A 380 -17.57 -21.54 0.10
N ARG A 381 -16.39 -20.92 -0.10
CA ARG A 381 -15.67 -20.16 0.91
C ARG A 381 -15.65 -18.66 0.64
N SER A 382 -16.42 -18.17 -0.33
CA SER A 382 -16.49 -16.74 -0.63
C SER A 382 -17.21 -15.95 0.46
N LEU A 383 -16.73 -14.72 0.67
CA LEU A 383 -17.42 -13.66 1.40
C LEU A 383 -17.87 -12.58 0.40
N VAL A 384 -19.16 -12.35 0.32
CA VAL A 384 -19.78 -11.40 -0.62
C VAL A 384 -20.34 -10.20 0.14
N LEU A 385 -19.98 -9.00 -0.27
CA LEU A 385 -20.39 -7.74 0.37
C LEU A 385 -21.02 -6.83 -0.69
N LEU A 386 -22.33 -6.68 -0.61
CA LEU A 386 -23.12 -5.90 -1.55
C LEU A 386 -23.73 -4.66 -0.85
N ASP A 387 -23.55 -3.50 -1.42
CA ASP A 387 -24.02 -2.24 -0.84
C ASP A 387 -24.85 -1.45 -1.86
N GLU A 388 -26.13 -1.27 -1.54
CA GLU A 388 -27.10 -0.46 -2.29
C GLU A 388 -27.22 -0.87 -3.78
N ILE A 389 -27.29 -2.17 -4.07
CA ILE A 389 -27.48 -2.70 -5.42
C ILE A 389 -28.85 -2.27 -5.96
N GLY A 390 -28.92 -1.88 -7.24
CA GLY A 390 -30.14 -1.47 -7.94
C GLY A 390 -30.47 0.01 -7.80
N ARG A 391 -29.61 0.84 -7.18
CA ARG A 391 -29.89 2.27 -6.96
C ARG A 391 -29.83 3.11 -8.24
N GLY A 392 -29.15 2.64 -9.27
CA GLY A 392 -28.93 3.37 -10.52
C GLY A 392 -30.05 3.30 -11.56
N THR A 393 -31.21 2.68 -11.24
CA THR A 393 -32.36 2.48 -12.14
C THR A 393 -33.67 2.85 -11.47
N SER A 394 -34.82 2.53 -12.09
CA SER A 394 -36.13 2.75 -11.48
C SER A 394 -36.29 1.93 -10.20
N THR A 395 -37.12 2.39 -9.25
CA THR A 395 -37.29 1.75 -7.94
C THR A 395 -37.71 0.28 -8.08
N TYR A 396 -38.69 -0.03 -8.92
CA TYR A 396 -39.18 -1.39 -9.09
C TYR A 396 -38.18 -2.30 -9.78
N ASP A 397 -37.45 -1.81 -10.81
CA ASP A 397 -36.36 -2.57 -11.43
C ASP A 397 -35.25 -2.84 -10.41
N GLY A 398 -34.88 -1.82 -9.62
CA GLY A 398 -33.85 -1.93 -8.59
C GLY A 398 -34.19 -2.96 -7.52
N ILE A 399 -35.42 -2.93 -6.99
CA ILE A 399 -35.92 -3.93 -6.02
C ILE A 399 -35.91 -5.34 -6.64
N SER A 400 -36.43 -5.47 -7.87
CA SER A 400 -36.51 -6.78 -8.55
C SER A 400 -35.14 -7.40 -8.78
N ILE A 401 -34.16 -6.60 -9.20
CA ILE A 401 -32.78 -7.03 -9.40
C ILE A 401 -32.14 -7.40 -8.06
N ALA A 402 -32.28 -6.57 -7.03
CA ALA A 402 -31.70 -6.82 -5.71
C ALA A 402 -32.27 -8.10 -5.08
N TRP A 403 -33.59 -8.31 -5.20
CA TRP A 403 -34.27 -9.53 -4.77
C TRP A 403 -33.71 -10.76 -5.48
N ALA A 404 -33.69 -10.75 -6.81
CA ALA A 404 -33.22 -11.87 -7.62
C ALA A 404 -31.76 -12.24 -7.33
N ILE A 405 -30.90 -11.24 -7.07
CA ILE A 405 -29.49 -11.44 -6.69
C ILE A 405 -29.42 -12.10 -5.31
N ALA A 406 -30.18 -11.64 -4.33
CA ALA A 406 -30.16 -12.20 -2.98
C ALA A 406 -30.71 -13.65 -2.96
N GLU A 407 -31.79 -13.92 -3.71
CA GLU A 407 -32.34 -15.25 -3.91
C GLU A 407 -31.33 -16.19 -4.61
N TYR A 408 -30.70 -15.74 -5.69
CA TYR A 408 -29.65 -16.49 -6.38
C TYR A 408 -28.52 -16.87 -5.44
N LEU A 409 -28.01 -15.93 -4.63
CA LEU A 409 -26.94 -16.19 -3.65
C LEU A 409 -27.38 -17.20 -2.58
N HIS A 410 -28.64 -17.11 -2.12
CA HIS A 410 -29.21 -18.03 -1.14
C HIS A 410 -29.36 -19.46 -1.70
N GLU A 411 -29.86 -19.62 -2.92
CA GLU A 411 -30.12 -20.91 -3.53
C GLU A 411 -28.89 -21.54 -4.16
N HIS A 412 -27.87 -20.76 -4.46
CA HIS A 412 -26.65 -21.25 -5.09
C HIS A 412 -25.97 -22.33 -4.25
N PRO A 413 -25.52 -23.47 -4.84
CA PRO A 413 -24.91 -24.59 -4.11
C PRO A 413 -23.71 -24.22 -3.25
N SER A 414 -22.98 -23.18 -3.62
CA SER A 414 -21.82 -22.69 -2.85
C SER A 414 -22.21 -22.14 -1.47
N LYS A 415 -23.44 -21.67 -1.28
CA LYS A 415 -23.91 -21.03 -0.03
C LYS A 415 -22.91 -19.97 0.48
N ALA A 416 -22.45 -19.09 -0.40
CA ALA A 416 -21.48 -18.07 -0.07
C ALA A 416 -21.99 -17.15 1.04
N LYS A 417 -21.14 -16.85 2.03
CA LYS A 417 -21.46 -15.92 3.12
C LYS A 417 -21.68 -14.51 2.55
N THR A 418 -22.83 -13.90 2.85
CA THR A 418 -23.21 -12.63 2.23
C THR A 418 -23.69 -11.60 3.25
N LEU A 419 -23.15 -10.38 3.16
CA LEU A 419 -23.72 -9.18 3.77
C LEU A 419 -24.30 -8.30 2.66
N PHE A 420 -25.60 -8.03 2.71
CA PHE A 420 -26.32 -7.26 1.72
C PHE A 420 -26.93 -6.02 2.37
N ALA A 421 -26.28 -4.88 2.20
CA ALA A 421 -26.82 -3.59 2.67
C ALA A 421 -27.73 -2.97 1.61
N THR A 422 -28.92 -2.56 2.03
CA THR A 422 -29.91 -1.98 1.13
C THR A 422 -30.73 -0.89 1.82
N HIS A 423 -31.37 -0.06 1.01
CA HIS A 423 -32.40 0.88 1.44
C HIS A 423 -33.82 0.41 1.07
N TYR A 424 -33.92 -0.72 0.37
CA TYR A 424 -35.20 -1.32 0.01
C TYR A 424 -35.78 -2.12 1.19
N HIS A 425 -36.86 -1.64 1.79
CA HIS A 425 -37.51 -2.27 2.94
C HIS A 425 -38.26 -3.55 2.56
N GLU A 426 -38.66 -3.66 1.31
CA GLU A 426 -39.33 -4.82 0.73
C GLU A 426 -38.48 -6.09 0.84
N LEU A 427 -37.16 -5.97 0.80
CA LEU A 427 -36.25 -7.11 0.96
C LEU A 427 -36.30 -7.70 2.38
N ASN A 428 -36.89 -7.02 3.36
CA ASN A 428 -37.11 -7.60 4.69
C ASN A 428 -38.06 -8.83 4.66
N GLU A 429 -38.94 -8.93 3.67
CA GLU A 429 -39.83 -10.08 3.51
C GLU A 429 -39.07 -11.40 3.20
N MET A 430 -37.83 -11.30 2.72
CA MET A 430 -37.04 -12.48 2.39
C MET A 430 -36.73 -13.36 3.60
N GLU A 431 -36.64 -12.82 4.82
CA GLU A 431 -36.44 -13.61 6.06
C GLU A 431 -37.61 -14.58 6.31
N ALA A 432 -38.84 -14.21 5.95
CA ALA A 432 -40.00 -15.08 6.10
C ALA A 432 -40.04 -16.20 5.05
N ILE A 433 -39.41 -16.01 3.89
CA ILE A 433 -39.45 -16.93 2.75
C ILE A 433 -38.22 -17.86 2.77
N PHE A 434 -37.05 -17.35 3.10
CA PHE A 434 -35.77 -18.04 2.99
C PHE A 434 -35.12 -18.28 4.36
N ASN A 435 -34.98 -19.53 4.73
CA ASN A 435 -34.59 -19.99 6.06
C ASN A 435 -33.14 -19.60 6.49
N ARG A 436 -32.26 -19.19 5.56
CA ARG A 436 -30.88 -18.78 5.83
C ARG A 436 -30.66 -17.28 5.61
N VAL A 437 -31.75 -16.52 5.42
CA VAL A 437 -31.73 -15.05 5.36
C VAL A 437 -32.13 -14.50 6.72
N GLN A 438 -31.40 -13.55 7.25
CA GLN A 438 -31.73 -12.85 8.49
C GLN A 438 -31.67 -11.34 8.29
N ASN A 439 -32.66 -10.65 8.81
CA ASN A 439 -32.75 -9.21 8.76
C ASN A 439 -32.05 -8.56 9.95
N PHE A 440 -31.27 -7.55 9.65
CA PHE A 440 -30.66 -6.66 10.62
C PHE A 440 -30.89 -5.20 10.19
N ASN A 441 -30.86 -4.31 11.16
CA ASN A 441 -30.85 -2.89 10.88
C ASN A 441 -29.75 -2.20 11.69
N VAL A 442 -29.30 -1.05 11.19
CA VAL A 442 -28.38 -0.19 11.95
C VAL A 442 -29.22 0.80 12.76
N SER A 443 -29.16 0.63 14.08
CA SER A 443 -30.06 1.30 15.02
C SER A 443 -29.92 2.82 15.01
N VAL A 444 -31.06 3.47 15.09
CA VAL A 444 -31.26 4.92 15.11
C VAL A 444 -32.19 5.26 16.26
N LYS A 445 -31.91 6.32 17.00
CA LYS A 445 -32.81 6.82 18.04
C LYS A 445 -33.39 8.15 17.61
N GLU A 446 -34.72 8.20 17.53
CA GLU A 446 -35.43 9.45 17.30
C GLU A 446 -35.51 10.28 18.59
N LEU A 447 -35.11 11.52 18.48
CA LEU A 447 -35.31 12.57 19.49
C LEU A 447 -36.27 13.57 18.91
N LYS A 448 -36.99 14.34 19.76
CA LYS A 448 -38.08 15.24 19.34
C LYS A 448 -37.83 16.08 18.07
N ASP A 449 -36.57 16.46 17.81
CA ASP A 449 -36.19 17.30 16.66
C ASP A 449 -35.01 16.80 15.85
N THR A 450 -34.37 15.72 16.28
CA THR A 450 -33.12 15.17 15.65
C THR A 450 -33.14 13.66 15.68
N VAL A 451 -32.31 13.07 14.81
CA VAL A 451 -32.06 11.63 14.76
C VAL A 451 -30.65 11.38 15.22
N LEU A 452 -30.49 10.52 16.22
CA LEU A 452 -29.19 10.06 16.69
C LEU A 452 -28.86 8.71 16.06
N PHE A 453 -27.82 8.66 15.25
CA PHE A 453 -27.29 7.42 14.68
C PHE A 453 -26.49 6.66 15.75
N ILE A 454 -27.05 5.58 16.30
CA ILE A 454 -26.39 4.75 17.32
C ILE A 454 -25.30 3.89 16.68
N ARG A 455 -25.43 3.57 15.39
CA ARG A 455 -24.46 2.77 14.61
C ARG A 455 -24.26 1.34 15.12
N LYS A 456 -25.19 0.80 15.90
CA LYS A 456 -25.19 -0.59 16.36
C LYS A 456 -26.06 -1.44 15.44
N LEU A 457 -25.52 -2.56 14.95
CA LEU A 457 -26.26 -3.55 14.20
C LEU A 457 -27.15 -4.33 15.15
N VAL A 458 -28.45 -4.39 14.89
CA VAL A 458 -29.43 -5.09 15.70
C VAL A 458 -30.32 -5.96 14.83
N LYS A 459 -30.79 -7.09 15.36
CA LYS A 459 -31.65 -8.04 14.63
C LYS A 459 -33.02 -7.38 14.32
N GLY A 460 -33.56 -7.69 13.16
CA GLY A 460 -34.83 -7.19 12.64
C GLY A 460 -34.64 -6.11 11.56
N GLY A 461 -35.62 -5.98 10.67
CA GLY A 461 -35.65 -4.97 9.61
C GLY A 461 -35.99 -3.57 10.14
N SER A 462 -35.64 -2.54 9.39
CA SER A 462 -36.13 -1.16 9.62
C SER A 462 -37.34 -0.91 8.74
N GLU A 463 -38.43 -0.44 9.31
CA GLU A 463 -39.66 -0.09 8.58
C GLU A 463 -39.73 1.37 8.16
N HIS A 464 -38.84 2.23 8.69
CA HIS A 464 -38.91 3.67 8.48
C HIS A 464 -37.73 4.22 7.66
N SER A 465 -38.09 5.11 6.75
CA SER A 465 -37.12 5.90 5.98
C SER A 465 -36.81 7.22 6.71
N PHE A 466 -35.51 7.51 6.91
CA PHE A 466 -35.06 8.73 7.58
C PHE A 466 -34.52 9.80 6.62
N GLY A 467 -34.75 9.66 5.31
CA GLY A 467 -34.22 10.57 4.29
C GLY A 467 -34.54 12.04 4.55
N ILE A 468 -35.79 12.36 4.97
CA ILE A 468 -36.21 13.73 5.29
C ILE A 468 -35.49 14.28 6.53
N HIS A 469 -35.19 13.43 7.52
CA HIS A 469 -34.43 13.82 8.70
C HIS A 469 -32.97 14.14 8.34
N VAL A 470 -32.36 13.36 7.46
CA VAL A 470 -31.01 13.63 6.93
C VAL A 470 -31.02 14.95 6.14
N ALA A 471 -32.01 15.20 5.31
CA ALA A 471 -32.16 16.46 4.59
C ALA A 471 -32.26 17.68 5.54
N LYS A 472 -33.02 17.53 6.65
CA LYS A 472 -33.10 18.56 7.72
C LYS A 472 -31.73 18.80 8.37
N MET A 473 -30.97 17.73 8.68
CA MET A 473 -29.62 17.83 9.24
C MET A 473 -28.64 18.49 8.27
N ALA A 474 -28.79 18.27 6.97
CA ALA A 474 -27.98 18.91 5.92
C ALA A 474 -28.28 20.39 5.73
N GLY A 475 -29.28 20.97 6.46
CA GLY A 475 -29.62 22.40 6.39
C GLY A 475 -30.56 22.76 5.27
N MET A 476 -31.36 21.82 4.73
CA MET A 476 -32.39 22.16 3.74
C MET A 476 -33.42 23.13 4.30
N PRO A 477 -33.94 24.07 3.47
CA PRO A 477 -34.95 25.04 3.90
C PRO A 477 -36.18 24.36 4.53
N GLN A 478 -36.66 24.89 5.66
CA GLN A 478 -37.75 24.30 6.44
C GLN A 478 -39.05 24.12 5.63
N THR A 479 -39.30 25.01 4.68
CA THR A 479 -40.46 24.93 3.78
C THR A 479 -40.41 23.69 2.87
N VAL A 480 -39.20 23.31 2.39
CA VAL A 480 -38.98 22.09 1.58
C VAL A 480 -39.21 20.85 2.45
N ILE A 481 -38.63 20.83 3.67
CA ILE A 481 -38.79 19.73 4.62
C ILE A 481 -40.25 19.47 4.95
N GLN A 482 -41.01 20.53 5.30
CA GLN A 482 -42.46 20.42 5.62
C GLN A 482 -43.28 19.91 4.43
N LYS A 483 -42.95 20.34 3.21
CA LYS A 483 -43.62 19.86 2.00
C LYS A 483 -43.30 18.39 1.74
N ALA A 484 -42.03 18.00 1.87
CA ALA A 484 -41.60 16.61 1.72
C ALA A 484 -42.31 15.68 2.73
N GLN A 485 -42.41 16.09 4.00
CA GLN A 485 -43.12 15.31 5.03
C GLN A 485 -44.63 15.13 4.70
N LYS A 486 -45.28 16.15 4.15
CA LYS A 486 -46.70 16.04 3.74
C LYS A 486 -46.86 15.07 2.57
N ILE A 487 -45.94 15.11 1.60
CA ILE A 487 -45.97 14.22 0.43
C ILE A 487 -45.70 12.77 0.88
N LEU A 488 -44.69 12.53 1.74
CA LEU A 488 -44.37 11.20 2.26
C LEU A 488 -45.60 10.58 2.96
N LYS A 489 -46.26 11.33 3.86
CA LYS A 489 -47.47 10.86 4.54
C LYS A 489 -48.62 10.52 3.60
N LYS A 490 -48.72 11.19 2.45
CA LYS A 490 -49.71 10.87 1.44
C LYS A 490 -49.37 9.55 0.74
N LEU A 491 -48.13 9.40 0.30
CA LEU A 491 -47.66 8.20 -0.37
C LEU A 491 -47.75 6.95 0.52
N GLU A 492 -47.39 7.06 1.81
CA GLU A 492 -47.50 5.96 2.78
C GLU A 492 -48.95 5.54 3.03
N LYS A 493 -49.89 6.47 2.98
CA LYS A 493 -51.32 6.16 3.11
C LYS A 493 -51.91 5.48 1.88
N ASP A 494 -51.47 5.88 0.70
CA ASP A 494 -51.94 5.30 -0.55
C ASP A 494 -51.45 3.85 -0.68
N HIS A 495 -50.22 3.52 -0.20
CA HIS A 495 -49.72 2.14 -0.14
C HIS A 495 -50.34 1.27 0.95
N SER A 496 -50.74 1.81 2.10
CA SER A 496 -51.38 1.04 3.18
C SER A 496 -52.87 0.74 2.94
N GLY A 497 -53.50 1.42 1.97
CA GLY A 497 -54.92 1.19 1.62
C GLY A 497 -55.14 -0.03 0.72
N GLU A 498 -54.17 -0.53 0.01
CA GLU A 498 -54.30 -1.66 -0.95
C GLU A 498 -53.94 -3.03 -0.37
N ALA A 499 -53.24 -3.08 0.76
CA ALA A 499 -52.77 -4.35 1.36
C ALA A 499 -53.88 -5.13 2.12
N LEU A 500 -55.11 -4.64 2.25
CA LEU A 500 -56.16 -5.28 3.05
C LEU A 500 -57.39 -5.82 2.27
N ASN A 501 -57.41 -5.79 0.96
CA ASN A 501 -58.51 -6.46 0.21
C ASN A 501 -58.03 -7.24 -0.99
N GLY A 502 -57.90 -8.54 -0.74
CA GLY A 502 -58.31 -9.64 -1.62
C GLY A 502 -57.79 -9.67 -3.05
N ILE A 503 -56.88 -10.62 -3.28
CA ILE A 503 -56.68 -11.29 -4.55
C ILE A 503 -57.98 -11.41 -5.37
N LYS A 504 -58.11 -10.57 -6.40
CA LYS A 504 -58.85 -10.85 -7.61
C LYS A 504 -58.15 -10.21 -8.78
N ASP A 505 -57.93 -11.06 -9.78
CA ASP A 505 -57.39 -10.72 -11.08
C ASP A 505 -57.98 -9.41 -11.65
N GLU A 506 -57.09 -8.43 -11.90
CA GLU A 506 -57.28 -7.51 -13.01
C GLU A 506 -55.92 -6.98 -13.45
N LYS A 507 -55.62 -7.28 -14.67
CA LYS A 507 -54.48 -6.78 -15.41
C LYS A 507 -54.68 -5.28 -15.73
N ASP A 508 -53.56 -4.56 -15.74
CA ASP A 508 -53.40 -3.29 -16.48
C ASP A 508 -54.25 -2.08 -16.03
N GLU A 509 -53.87 -1.42 -14.88
CA GLU A 509 -54.24 0.00 -14.72
C GLU A 509 -53.41 0.82 -13.71
N LEU A 510 -52.39 0.25 -13.05
CA LEU A 510 -51.68 0.93 -11.94
C LEU A 510 -50.48 1.84 -12.38
N GLN A 511 -50.17 1.87 -13.65
CA GLN A 511 -49.06 2.71 -14.16
C GLN A 511 -49.50 4.11 -14.60
N LEU A 512 -50.81 4.39 -14.68
CA LEU A 512 -51.37 5.67 -15.20
C LEU A 512 -51.77 6.69 -14.15
N SER A 513 -51.87 6.34 -12.87
CA SER A 513 -52.37 7.27 -11.85
C SER A 513 -51.34 8.30 -11.37
N PHE A 514 -50.05 8.09 -11.63
CA PHE A 514 -48.99 9.04 -11.23
C PHE A 514 -48.76 10.17 -12.24
N PHE A 515 -49.31 10.05 -13.47
CA PHE A 515 -49.19 11.01 -14.58
C PHE A 515 -50.52 11.58 -15.06
N ASN A 516 -51.58 11.48 -14.30
CA ASN A 516 -52.74 12.28 -14.55
C ASN A 516 -52.49 13.73 -14.09
N LEU A 517 -51.58 14.37 -14.79
CA LEU A 517 -51.62 15.80 -15.01
C LEU A 517 -52.68 15.99 -16.11
N ASP A 518 -53.85 16.49 -15.73
CA ASP A 518 -54.79 17.14 -16.63
C ASP A 518 -54.09 18.38 -17.23
N ASP A 519 -53.23 18.15 -18.18
CA ASP A 519 -52.61 19.18 -19.01
C ASP A 519 -53.34 19.15 -20.36
N PRO A 520 -54.13 20.14 -20.65
CA PRO A 520 -54.85 20.24 -21.93
C PRO A 520 -53.94 20.12 -23.15
N LEU A 521 -52.67 20.48 -22.99
CA LEU A 521 -51.67 20.42 -24.05
C LEU A 521 -51.27 18.96 -24.39
N LEU A 522 -51.32 18.07 -23.41
CA LEU A 522 -51.02 16.62 -23.63
C LEU A 522 -52.17 15.91 -24.33
N GLU A 523 -53.41 16.31 -24.11
CA GLU A 523 -54.56 15.79 -24.83
C GLU A 523 -54.63 16.29 -26.28
N ASP A 524 -54.28 17.54 -26.54
CA ASP A 524 -54.14 18.06 -27.89
C ASP A 524 -53.03 17.38 -28.69
N ILE A 525 -51.87 17.13 -28.11
CA ILE A 525 -50.75 16.37 -28.73
C ILE A 525 -51.16 14.92 -29.01
N LYS A 526 -51.91 14.27 -28.12
CA LYS A 526 -52.42 12.93 -28.31
C LYS A 526 -53.44 12.83 -29.44
N GLN A 527 -54.30 13.83 -29.62
CA GLN A 527 -55.20 13.93 -30.74
C GLN A 527 -54.50 14.23 -32.04
N GLU A 528 -53.48 15.09 -32.06
CA GLU A 528 -52.64 15.31 -33.26
C GLU A 528 -51.90 14.06 -33.71
N ILE A 529 -51.33 13.30 -32.77
CA ILE A 529 -50.64 12.02 -33.08
C ILE A 529 -51.62 10.95 -33.61
N MET A 530 -52.85 10.89 -33.10
CA MET A 530 -53.88 9.97 -33.57
C MET A 530 -54.39 10.32 -34.99
N ASN A 531 -54.27 11.56 -35.41
CA ASN A 531 -54.71 12.04 -36.71
C ASN A 531 -53.62 12.01 -37.79
N ILE A 532 -52.41 11.56 -37.46
CA ILE A 532 -51.33 11.37 -38.46
C ILE A 532 -51.59 10.10 -39.26
N ASP A 533 -51.94 10.24 -40.52
CA ASP A 533 -52.05 9.09 -41.43
C ASP A 533 -50.65 8.59 -41.81
N ILE A 534 -50.31 7.42 -41.29
CA ILE A 534 -49.00 6.75 -41.44
C ILE A 534 -48.72 6.42 -42.94
N ASN A 535 -49.70 6.47 -43.79
CA ASN A 535 -49.53 6.16 -45.23
C ASN A 535 -49.19 7.40 -46.09
N THR A 536 -49.01 8.57 -45.49
CA THR A 536 -48.68 9.83 -46.19
C THR A 536 -47.33 10.43 -45.78
N LEU A 537 -46.56 9.70 -45.02
CA LEU A 537 -45.11 9.92 -44.74
C LEU A 537 -44.28 8.96 -45.65
#